data_758e9edc9700ab421dd14a79758ae9b9
#
_entry.id   758e9edc9700ab421dd14a79758ae9b9
#
_cell.length_a   1.000
_cell.length_b   1.000
_cell.length_c   1.000
_cell.angle_alpha   90.00
_cell.angle_beta   90.00
_cell.angle_gamma   90.00
#
_symmetry.space_group_name_H-M   'P 1'
#
loop_
_entity.id
_entity.type
_entity.pdbx_description
1 polymer ?
#
loop_
_entity_poly.entity_id
_entity_poly.type
_entity_poly.pdbx_seq_one_letter_code
_entity_poly.pdbx_strand_id
1 'polypeptide(L)'
;MSERENIVSAIVRTAVKWKNHGYPIRQDAIDRSLGADNWFTEAAINFAVNQQMDLLSKPELTAWQSELGWKEDSCVGVLNPGNIPFVELQDFLAVVLSGQTYKGALSKKSPALFPAFLSDVLEEYPDLRADLTDLDEILESADAIIGSGSDETISMVGDRAEAEGIPITCCWLRPSSYSVAILDGRENEDALVSLAEDVLLHEGQGCRNVSLVFAPVEMSIDPVLDAFATFRGMFSAHPNTTGTLKMQQAFLKAIETPHAFADDHQFLISRGEAEVQLPGHLRWVTYENFD
;
A
#
# COMPACT_ATOMS: atom_id res chain seq x y z
N MET A 1 -23.22 -10.42 23.02
CA MET A 1 -22.84 -9.48 21.94
C MET A 1 -23.27 -10.10 20.63
N SER A 2 -23.68 -9.31 19.65
CA SER A 2 -23.93 -9.80 18.29
C SER A 2 -22.62 -10.22 17.61
N GLU A 3 -22.67 -11.02 16.55
CA GLU A 3 -21.49 -11.37 15.75
C GLU A 3 -20.75 -10.10 15.27
N ARG A 4 -21.49 -9.11 14.80
CA ARG A 4 -20.96 -7.80 14.43
C ARG A 4 -20.12 -7.14 15.53
N GLU A 5 -20.65 -7.12 16.76
CA GLU A 5 -19.92 -6.56 17.91
C GLU A 5 -18.70 -7.38 18.30
N ASN A 6 -18.76 -8.71 18.15
CA ASN A 6 -17.62 -9.59 18.43
C ASN A 6 -16.46 -9.34 17.48
N ILE A 7 -16.73 -9.23 16.16
CA ILE A 7 -15.72 -8.91 15.13
C ILE A 7 -15.03 -7.58 15.44
N VAL A 8 -15.80 -6.51 15.60
CA VAL A 8 -15.26 -5.17 15.93
C VAL A 8 -14.43 -5.23 17.21
N SER A 9 -14.95 -5.90 18.25
CA SER A 9 -14.26 -5.97 19.54
C SER A 9 -12.94 -6.75 19.47
N ALA A 10 -12.87 -7.83 18.68
CA ALA A 10 -11.65 -8.61 18.48
C ALA A 10 -10.60 -7.78 17.77
N ILE A 11 -10.96 -7.11 16.67
CA ILE A 11 -10.05 -6.24 15.92
C ILE A 11 -9.50 -5.11 16.79
N VAL A 12 -10.37 -4.45 17.57
CA VAL A 12 -9.95 -3.36 18.48
C VAL A 12 -8.99 -3.87 19.57
N ARG A 13 -9.28 -5.02 20.19
CA ARG A 13 -8.38 -5.59 21.21
C ARG A 13 -7.03 -5.96 20.63
N THR A 14 -7.00 -6.55 19.44
CA THR A 14 -5.75 -6.83 18.71
C THR A 14 -4.99 -5.55 18.39
N ALA A 15 -5.66 -4.52 17.87
CA ALA A 15 -5.04 -3.23 17.59
C ALA A 15 -4.40 -2.60 18.85
N VAL A 16 -5.05 -2.71 20.01
CA VAL A 16 -4.49 -2.24 21.28
C VAL A 16 -3.19 -2.98 21.65
N LYS A 17 -3.14 -4.30 21.45
CA LYS A 17 -1.89 -5.08 21.64
C LYS A 17 -0.79 -4.59 20.68
N TRP A 18 -1.13 -4.40 19.42
CA TRP A 18 -0.20 -4.02 18.35
C TRP A 18 0.26 -2.55 18.41
N LYS A 19 -0.44 -1.67 19.12
CA LYS A 19 0.05 -0.32 19.46
C LYS A 19 1.26 -0.35 20.40
N ASN A 20 1.40 -1.41 21.18
CA ASN A 20 2.56 -1.57 22.04
C ASN A 20 3.79 -2.01 21.22
N HIS A 21 4.76 -1.13 21.07
CA HIS A 21 6.01 -1.41 20.36
C HIS A 21 6.80 -2.59 20.95
N GLY A 22 6.64 -2.89 22.24
CA GLY A 22 7.26 -4.05 22.89
C GLY A 22 6.46 -5.36 22.78
N TYR A 23 5.37 -5.39 22.01
CA TYR A 23 4.58 -6.61 21.82
C TYR A 23 5.37 -7.66 21.03
N PRO A 24 5.67 -8.85 21.61
CA PRO A 24 6.62 -9.80 20.99
C PRO A 24 6.21 -10.29 19.61
N ILE A 25 4.90 -10.55 19.38
CA ILE A 25 4.40 -11.03 18.09
C ILE A 25 4.57 -9.96 17.02
N ARG A 26 4.30 -8.68 17.36
CA ARG A 26 4.56 -7.55 16.46
C ARG A 26 6.04 -7.47 16.10
N GLN A 27 6.95 -7.58 17.08
CA GLN A 27 8.39 -7.49 16.84
C GLN A 27 8.89 -8.63 15.94
N ASP A 28 8.50 -9.88 16.22
CA ASP A 28 8.83 -11.02 15.36
C ASP A 28 8.32 -10.83 13.92
N ALA A 29 7.08 -10.33 13.77
CA ALA A 29 6.50 -10.08 12.46
C ALA A 29 7.26 -8.99 11.68
N ILE A 30 7.73 -7.93 12.36
CA ILE A 30 8.57 -6.89 11.77
C ILE A 30 9.92 -7.48 11.33
N ASP A 31 10.61 -8.20 12.21
CA ASP A 31 11.93 -8.80 11.93
C ASP A 31 11.85 -9.77 10.73
N ARG A 32 10.81 -10.59 10.67
CA ARG A 32 10.58 -11.50 9.55
C ARG A 32 10.24 -10.78 8.26
N SER A 33 9.54 -9.66 8.34
CA SER A 33 9.23 -8.83 7.16
C SER A 33 10.47 -8.14 6.61
N LEU A 34 11.39 -7.70 7.47
CA LEU A 34 12.69 -7.14 7.07
C LEU A 34 13.61 -8.20 6.44
N GLY A 35 13.47 -9.47 6.82
CA GLY A 35 14.21 -10.59 6.24
C GLY A 35 13.66 -11.13 4.92
N ALA A 36 12.50 -10.64 4.46
CA ALA A 36 11.87 -11.10 3.23
C ALA A 36 12.45 -10.38 1.99
N ASP A 37 12.23 -10.97 0.81
CA ASP A 37 12.64 -10.36 -0.46
C ASP A 37 11.67 -9.25 -0.89
N ASN A 38 11.79 -8.11 -0.23
CA ASN A 38 11.01 -6.90 -0.46
C ASN A 38 11.88 -5.63 -0.31
N TRP A 39 11.25 -4.46 -0.39
CA TRP A 39 11.91 -3.17 -0.22
C TRP A 39 11.41 -2.42 1.03
N PHE A 40 11.02 -3.16 2.05
CA PHE A 40 10.54 -2.57 3.29
C PHE A 40 11.71 -2.11 4.16
N THR A 41 11.59 -0.92 4.72
CA THR A 41 12.49 -0.43 5.76
C THR A 41 11.79 -0.53 7.12
N GLU A 42 12.56 -0.65 8.19
CA GLU A 42 12.01 -0.72 9.55
C GLU A 42 11.16 0.52 9.88
N ALA A 43 11.62 1.71 9.47
CA ALA A 43 10.87 2.95 9.65
C ALA A 43 9.52 2.91 8.92
N ALA A 44 9.49 2.47 7.65
CA ALA A 44 8.27 2.37 6.85
C ALA A 44 7.29 1.31 7.39
N ILE A 45 7.79 0.16 7.88
CA ILE A 45 6.95 -0.86 8.53
C ILE A 45 6.34 -0.31 9.81
N ASN A 46 7.15 0.29 10.70
CA ASN A 46 6.65 0.83 11.96
C ASN A 46 5.63 1.95 11.72
N PHE A 47 5.87 2.82 10.74
CA PHE A 47 4.94 3.87 10.34
C PHE A 47 3.60 3.26 9.88
N ALA A 48 3.63 2.31 8.95
CA ALA A 48 2.42 1.66 8.44
C ALA A 48 1.63 0.96 9.56
N VAL A 49 2.29 0.17 10.40
CA VAL A 49 1.64 -0.52 11.52
C VAL A 49 1.00 0.48 12.48
N ASN A 50 1.73 1.53 12.90
CA ASN A 50 1.21 2.52 13.84
C ASN A 50 0.00 3.24 13.25
N GLN A 51 0.10 3.73 12.00
CA GLN A 51 -0.99 4.42 11.32
C GLN A 51 -2.24 3.54 11.21
N GLN A 52 -2.08 2.28 10.80
CA GLN A 52 -3.20 1.35 10.70
C GLN A 52 -3.84 1.08 12.07
N MET A 53 -3.03 0.81 13.10
CA MET A 53 -3.55 0.54 14.45
C MET A 53 -4.27 1.75 15.04
N ASP A 54 -3.86 2.97 14.71
CA ASP A 54 -4.53 4.19 15.19
C ASP A 54 -5.93 4.36 14.58
N LEU A 55 -6.14 3.91 13.36
CA LEU A 55 -7.44 3.92 12.69
C LEU A 55 -8.41 2.83 13.20
N LEU A 56 -7.91 1.77 13.86
CA LEU A 56 -8.73 0.66 14.35
C LEU A 56 -9.36 0.98 15.70
N SER A 57 -10.24 1.98 15.74
CA SER A 57 -11.04 2.31 16.92
C SER A 57 -12.45 1.74 16.83
N LYS A 58 -13.09 1.49 18.01
CA LYS A 58 -14.46 0.97 18.03
C LYS A 58 -15.46 1.89 17.31
N PRO A 59 -15.44 3.23 17.52
CA PRO A 59 -16.36 4.12 16.82
C PRO A 59 -16.22 4.05 15.28
N GLU A 60 -14.99 4.09 14.78
CA GLU A 60 -14.70 4.09 13.34
C GLU A 60 -15.08 2.77 12.67
N LEU A 61 -14.69 1.63 13.28
CA LEU A 61 -15.06 0.33 12.75
C LEU A 61 -16.57 0.09 12.80
N THR A 62 -17.26 0.57 13.84
CA THR A 62 -18.72 0.47 13.94
C THR A 62 -19.41 1.35 12.91
N ALA A 63 -18.91 2.57 12.66
CA ALA A 63 -19.41 3.45 11.63
C ALA A 63 -19.24 2.80 10.24
N TRP A 64 -18.06 2.33 9.93
CA TRP A 64 -17.78 1.63 8.66
C TRP A 64 -18.68 0.39 8.48
N GLN A 65 -18.79 -0.46 9.52
CA GLN A 65 -19.65 -1.64 9.49
C GLN A 65 -21.13 -1.28 9.25
N SER A 66 -21.59 -0.12 9.73
CA SER A 66 -22.97 0.32 9.52
C SER A 66 -23.28 0.75 8.09
N GLU A 67 -22.24 1.17 7.34
CA GLU A 67 -22.35 1.54 5.93
C GLU A 67 -22.31 0.31 5.01
N LEU A 68 -21.72 -0.79 5.50
CA LEU A 68 -21.63 -2.05 4.75
C LEU A 68 -22.94 -2.84 4.89
N GLY A 69 -23.38 -3.45 3.80
CA GLY A 69 -24.42 -4.47 3.85
C GLY A 69 -23.92 -5.68 4.64
N TRP A 70 -24.80 -6.31 5.44
CA TRP A 70 -24.48 -7.57 6.11
C TRP A 70 -24.91 -8.74 5.23
N LYS A 71 -23.95 -9.60 4.85
CA LYS A 71 -24.20 -10.76 4.00
C LYS A 71 -23.50 -11.97 4.61
N GLU A 72 -24.29 -12.85 5.20
CA GLU A 72 -23.82 -14.15 5.65
C GLU A 72 -23.74 -15.14 4.49
N ASP A 73 -23.00 -16.24 4.69
CA ASP A 73 -22.87 -17.37 3.76
C ASP A 73 -22.26 -17.01 2.38
N SER A 74 -21.48 -15.95 2.29
CA SER A 74 -20.71 -15.61 1.10
C SER A 74 -19.22 -15.61 1.40
N CYS A 75 -18.43 -16.16 0.50
CA CYS A 75 -16.97 -16.21 0.59
C CYS A 75 -16.35 -15.23 -0.40
N VAL A 76 -15.46 -14.38 0.09
CA VAL A 76 -14.69 -13.45 -0.74
C VAL A 76 -13.23 -13.88 -0.73
N GLY A 77 -12.74 -14.21 -1.91
CA GLY A 77 -11.32 -14.44 -2.14
C GLY A 77 -10.57 -13.14 -2.35
N VAL A 78 -9.43 -12.98 -1.66
CA VAL A 78 -8.64 -11.75 -1.75
C VAL A 78 -7.22 -12.06 -2.17
N LEU A 79 -6.80 -11.55 -3.33
CA LEU A 79 -5.41 -11.54 -3.74
C LEU A 79 -4.73 -10.30 -3.18
N ASN A 80 -3.91 -10.52 -2.18
CA ASN A 80 -3.23 -9.45 -1.49
C ASN A 80 -1.93 -9.06 -2.22
N PRO A 81 -1.74 -7.79 -2.56
CA PRO A 81 -0.47 -7.31 -3.07
C PRO A 81 0.57 -7.32 -1.93
N GLY A 82 1.84 -7.24 -2.28
CA GLY A 82 2.93 -7.22 -1.28
C GLY A 82 3.90 -6.07 -1.53
N ASN A 83 3.42 -4.99 -2.09
CA ASN A 83 4.23 -3.84 -2.50
C ASN A 83 4.50 -2.85 -1.36
N ILE A 84 3.62 -2.78 -0.36
CA ILE A 84 3.77 -1.94 0.83
C ILE A 84 3.45 -2.73 2.10
N PRO A 85 4.01 -2.34 3.26
CA PRO A 85 3.73 -3.03 4.50
C PRO A 85 2.25 -2.95 4.90
N PHE A 86 1.69 -4.07 5.32
CA PHE A 86 0.35 -4.17 5.91
C PHE A 86 -0.80 -3.80 4.97
N VAL A 87 -0.58 -3.89 3.66
CA VAL A 87 -1.55 -3.52 2.61
C VAL A 87 -2.81 -4.39 2.63
N GLU A 88 -2.72 -5.59 3.16
CA GLU A 88 -3.78 -6.60 3.23
C GLU A 88 -4.93 -6.20 4.14
N LEU A 89 -4.66 -5.34 5.13
CA LEU A 89 -5.57 -5.05 6.23
C LEU A 89 -6.90 -4.44 5.75
N GLN A 90 -6.87 -3.55 4.77
CA GLN A 90 -8.06 -2.83 4.32
C GLN A 90 -9.10 -3.78 3.70
N ASP A 91 -8.67 -4.67 2.80
CA ASP A 91 -9.57 -5.62 2.14
C ASP A 91 -10.06 -6.68 3.14
N PHE A 92 -9.19 -7.16 4.03
CA PHE A 92 -9.59 -8.04 5.13
C PHE A 92 -10.73 -7.42 5.96
N LEU A 93 -10.54 -6.18 6.42
CA LEU A 93 -11.54 -5.48 7.23
C LEU A 93 -12.87 -5.31 6.47
N ALA A 94 -12.82 -4.91 5.20
CA ALA A 94 -14.01 -4.74 4.38
C ALA A 94 -14.84 -6.04 4.32
N VAL A 95 -14.17 -7.17 4.12
CA VAL A 95 -14.82 -8.49 4.04
C VAL A 95 -15.40 -8.91 5.38
N VAL A 96 -14.60 -8.91 6.46
CA VAL A 96 -15.09 -9.44 7.75
C VAL A 96 -16.12 -8.52 8.41
N LEU A 97 -16.02 -7.19 8.24
CA LEU A 97 -17.00 -6.24 8.76
C LEU A 97 -18.35 -6.34 8.03
N SER A 98 -18.37 -6.83 6.79
CA SER A 98 -19.61 -7.11 6.05
C SER A 98 -20.23 -8.49 6.38
N GLY A 99 -19.60 -9.28 7.27
CA GLY A 99 -20.10 -10.60 7.71
C GLY A 99 -19.76 -11.74 6.75
N GLN A 100 -18.90 -11.50 5.76
CA GLN A 100 -18.51 -12.50 4.77
C GLN A 100 -17.28 -13.29 5.25
N THR A 101 -17.11 -14.49 4.68
CA THR A 101 -15.91 -15.29 4.88
C THR A 101 -14.75 -14.70 4.07
N TYR A 102 -13.62 -14.46 4.73
CA TYR A 102 -12.40 -14.01 4.07
C TYR A 102 -11.49 -15.19 3.75
N LYS A 103 -11.05 -15.32 2.51
CA LYS A 103 -9.97 -16.21 2.08
C LYS A 103 -8.89 -15.41 1.38
N GLY A 104 -7.71 -15.32 1.97
CA GLY A 104 -6.63 -14.47 1.49
C GLY A 104 -5.44 -15.23 0.90
N ALA A 105 -5.03 -14.92 -0.32
CA ALA A 105 -3.72 -15.32 -0.84
C ALA A 105 -2.71 -14.20 -0.61
N LEU A 106 -1.56 -14.54 -0.04
CA LEU A 106 -0.51 -13.58 0.28
C LEU A 106 0.55 -13.49 -0.80
N SER A 107 1.09 -12.31 -0.97
CA SER A 107 2.32 -12.12 -1.72
C SER A 107 3.52 -12.67 -0.94
N LYS A 108 4.47 -13.30 -1.65
CA LYS A 108 5.75 -13.72 -1.07
C LYS A 108 6.58 -12.55 -0.52
N LYS A 109 6.29 -11.32 -0.96
CA LYS A 109 6.96 -10.08 -0.50
C LYS A 109 6.46 -9.60 0.86
N SER A 110 5.24 -10.00 1.28
CA SER A 110 4.63 -9.60 2.56
C SER A 110 4.16 -10.83 3.38
N PRO A 111 5.09 -11.69 3.84
CA PRO A 111 4.72 -12.99 4.38
C PRO A 111 4.42 -12.99 5.89
N ALA A 112 4.62 -11.89 6.62
CA ALA A 112 4.69 -11.97 8.07
C ALA A 112 3.74 -11.04 8.84
N LEU A 113 3.62 -9.75 8.48
CA LEU A 113 2.84 -8.78 9.26
C LEU A 113 1.36 -9.15 9.36
N PHE A 114 0.70 -9.30 8.22
CA PHE A 114 -0.73 -9.60 8.20
C PHE A 114 -1.07 -10.98 8.77
N PRO A 115 -0.34 -12.07 8.47
CA PRO A 115 -0.59 -13.37 9.11
C PRO A 115 -0.49 -13.34 10.63
N ALA A 116 0.47 -12.63 11.19
CA ALA A 116 0.61 -12.51 12.63
C ALA A 116 -0.55 -11.71 13.25
N PHE A 117 -0.97 -10.61 12.61
CA PHE A 117 -2.13 -9.84 13.04
C PHE A 117 -3.42 -10.66 12.97
N LEU A 118 -3.65 -11.38 11.85
CA LEU A 118 -4.82 -12.25 11.69
C LEU A 118 -4.86 -13.35 12.75
N SER A 119 -3.71 -13.96 13.07
CA SER A 119 -3.63 -14.96 14.15
C SER A 119 -4.08 -14.38 15.49
N ASP A 120 -3.63 -13.18 15.84
CA ASP A 120 -4.05 -12.50 17.06
C ASP A 120 -5.55 -12.16 17.07
N VAL A 121 -6.12 -11.78 15.91
CA VAL A 121 -7.57 -11.54 15.78
C VAL A 121 -8.37 -12.83 16.00
N LEU A 122 -7.89 -13.95 15.44
CA LEU A 122 -8.51 -15.26 15.62
C LEU A 122 -8.39 -15.78 17.05
N GLU A 123 -7.33 -15.45 17.79
CA GLU A 123 -7.26 -15.71 19.23
C GLU A 123 -8.33 -14.95 20.01
N GLU A 124 -8.61 -13.69 19.63
CA GLU A 124 -9.64 -12.87 20.28
C GLU A 124 -11.08 -13.28 19.90
N TYR A 125 -11.26 -13.83 18.70
CA TYR A 125 -12.55 -14.34 18.22
C TYR A 125 -12.35 -15.57 17.30
N PRO A 126 -12.31 -16.78 17.87
CA PRO A 126 -12.06 -18.02 17.11
C PRO A 126 -13.13 -18.38 16.08
N ASP A 127 -14.35 -17.85 16.23
CA ASP A 127 -15.45 -18.10 15.29
C ASP A 127 -15.39 -17.17 14.04
N LEU A 128 -14.40 -16.27 13.95
CA LEU A 128 -14.22 -15.42 12.79
C LEU A 128 -13.92 -16.28 11.55
N ARG A 129 -14.72 -16.11 10.52
CA ARG A 129 -14.54 -16.82 9.25
C ARG A 129 -13.48 -16.13 8.38
N ALA A 130 -12.22 -16.42 8.68
CA ALA A 130 -11.08 -15.87 7.94
C ALA A 130 -9.93 -16.89 7.89
N ASP A 131 -9.36 -17.06 6.70
CA ASP A 131 -8.26 -17.98 6.47
C ASP A 131 -7.29 -17.46 5.41
N LEU A 132 -6.06 -17.99 5.44
CA LEU A 132 -5.02 -17.72 4.43
C LEU A 132 -4.78 -19.00 3.64
N THR A 133 -4.88 -18.89 2.32
CA THR A 133 -4.75 -20.02 1.41
C THR A 133 -4.09 -19.61 0.10
N ASP A 134 -4.04 -20.49 -0.87
CA ASP A 134 -3.53 -20.17 -2.20
C ASP A 134 -4.64 -19.74 -3.19
N LEU A 135 -4.22 -19.29 -4.37
CA LEU A 135 -5.13 -18.82 -5.40
C LEU A 135 -6.06 -19.94 -5.92
N ASP A 136 -5.56 -21.18 -6.00
CA ASP A 136 -6.33 -22.28 -6.55
C ASP A 136 -7.52 -22.59 -5.64
N GLU A 137 -7.30 -22.71 -4.33
CA GLU A 137 -8.36 -22.93 -3.36
C GLU A 137 -9.34 -21.72 -3.28
N ILE A 138 -8.85 -20.49 -3.45
CA ILE A 138 -9.71 -19.31 -3.53
C ILE A 138 -10.67 -19.45 -4.70
N LEU A 139 -10.17 -19.73 -5.90
CA LEU A 139 -10.98 -19.81 -7.12
C LEU A 139 -12.01 -20.95 -7.06
N GLU A 140 -11.69 -22.05 -6.39
CA GLU A 140 -12.61 -23.18 -6.21
C GLU A 140 -13.77 -22.90 -5.24
N SER A 141 -13.61 -21.94 -4.33
CA SER A 141 -14.52 -21.80 -3.18
C SER A 141 -15.10 -20.41 -2.97
N ALA A 142 -14.62 -19.39 -3.67
CA ALA A 142 -15.09 -18.02 -3.49
C ALA A 142 -16.30 -17.70 -4.38
N ASP A 143 -17.22 -16.90 -3.85
CA ASP A 143 -18.36 -16.32 -4.59
C ASP A 143 -17.98 -14.99 -5.28
N ALA A 144 -16.93 -14.33 -4.79
CA ALA A 144 -16.45 -13.06 -5.33
C ALA A 144 -14.94 -12.94 -5.11
N ILE A 145 -14.28 -12.16 -5.95
CA ILE A 145 -12.82 -11.94 -5.90
C ILE A 145 -12.53 -10.44 -5.74
N ILE A 146 -11.63 -10.13 -4.82
CA ILE A 146 -10.93 -8.84 -4.76
C ILE A 146 -9.47 -9.12 -5.11
N GLY A 147 -8.94 -8.45 -6.13
CA GLY A 147 -7.56 -8.64 -6.55
C GLY A 147 -6.84 -7.33 -6.79
N SER A 148 -5.57 -7.26 -6.37
CA SER A 148 -4.67 -6.15 -6.70
C SER A 148 -3.34 -6.70 -7.18
N GLY A 149 -2.82 -6.17 -8.28
CA GLY A 149 -1.57 -6.68 -8.85
C GLY A 149 -1.18 -5.99 -10.15
N SER A 150 -0.18 -6.54 -10.85
CA SER A 150 0.15 -6.10 -12.20
C SER A 150 -1.00 -6.41 -13.17
N ASP A 151 -1.05 -5.68 -14.28
CA ASP A 151 -2.08 -5.85 -15.30
C ASP A 151 -2.16 -7.30 -15.79
N GLU A 152 -1.00 -7.95 -15.97
CA GLU A 152 -0.89 -9.36 -16.35
C GLU A 152 -1.48 -10.29 -15.28
N THR A 153 -1.16 -10.03 -14.01
CA THR A 153 -1.69 -10.84 -12.89
C THR A 153 -3.22 -10.69 -12.81
N ILE A 154 -3.71 -9.47 -12.92
CA ILE A 154 -5.15 -9.18 -12.80
C ILE A 154 -5.92 -9.77 -13.98
N SER A 155 -5.38 -9.69 -15.21
CA SER A 155 -5.98 -10.35 -16.37
C SER A 155 -6.05 -11.87 -16.18
N MET A 156 -4.95 -12.50 -15.78
CA MET A 156 -4.89 -13.95 -15.52
C MET A 156 -5.88 -14.39 -14.43
N VAL A 157 -6.02 -13.60 -13.36
CA VAL A 157 -7.00 -13.91 -12.29
C VAL A 157 -8.42 -13.80 -12.80
N GLY A 158 -8.75 -12.78 -13.61
CA GLY A 158 -10.07 -12.61 -14.22
C GLY A 158 -10.45 -13.78 -15.13
N ASP A 159 -9.55 -14.18 -16.01
CA ASP A 159 -9.74 -15.32 -16.91
C ASP A 159 -9.97 -16.64 -16.16
N ARG A 160 -9.19 -16.85 -15.08
CA ARG A 160 -9.33 -18.05 -14.24
C ARG A 160 -10.63 -18.04 -13.42
N ALA A 161 -10.99 -16.89 -12.84
CA ALA A 161 -12.25 -16.74 -12.10
C ALA A 161 -13.46 -17.06 -12.99
N GLU A 162 -13.47 -16.56 -14.22
CA GLU A 162 -14.52 -16.86 -15.19
C GLU A 162 -14.56 -18.35 -15.56
N ALA A 163 -13.40 -18.99 -15.71
CA ALA A 163 -13.29 -20.42 -16.00
C ALA A 163 -13.85 -21.30 -14.87
N GLU A 164 -13.72 -20.87 -13.61
CA GLU A 164 -14.29 -21.52 -12.42
C GLU A 164 -15.75 -21.11 -12.15
N GLY A 165 -16.34 -20.28 -13.02
CA GLY A 165 -17.74 -19.89 -12.93
C GLY A 165 -18.03 -18.69 -12.03
N ILE A 166 -17.03 -17.97 -11.58
CA ILE A 166 -17.19 -16.71 -10.83
C ILE A 166 -17.45 -15.58 -11.86
N PRO A 167 -18.63 -14.95 -11.87
CA PRO A 167 -18.93 -13.90 -12.83
C PRO A 167 -17.98 -12.72 -12.71
N ILE A 168 -17.54 -12.13 -13.82
CA ILE A 168 -16.66 -10.96 -13.79
C ILE A 168 -17.27 -9.77 -13.02
N THR A 169 -18.60 -9.69 -12.94
CA THR A 169 -19.33 -8.70 -12.14
C THR A 169 -19.18 -8.92 -10.63
N CYS A 170 -18.72 -10.10 -10.21
CA CYS A 170 -18.36 -10.41 -8.83
C CYS A 170 -16.85 -10.28 -8.57
N CYS A 171 -16.08 -9.80 -9.55
CA CYS A 171 -14.65 -9.62 -9.45
C CYS A 171 -14.30 -8.13 -9.39
N TRP A 172 -13.72 -7.67 -8.27
CA TRP A 172 -13.17 -6.33 -8.16
C TRP A 172 -11.65 -6.38 -8.35
N LEU A 173 -11.24 -6.30 -9.58
CA LEU A 173 -9.84 -6.44 -10.00
C LEU A 173 -9.23 -5.06 -10.21
N ARG A 174 -8.16 -4.76 -9.45
CA ARG A 174 -7.45 -3.48 -9.43
C ARG A 174 -6.08 -3.64 -10.08
N PRO A 175 -5.94 -3.24 -11.36
CA PRO A 175 -4.66 -3.26 -12.06
C PRO A 175 -3.69 -2.21 -11.50
N SER A 176 -2.50 -2.14 -12.06
CA SER A 176 -1.48 -1.15 -11.72
C SER A 176 -2.03 0.27 -11.87
N SER A 177 -1.79 1.09 -10.85
CA SER A 177 -2.18 2.49 -10.85
C SER A 177 -1.12 3.35 -10.19
N TYR A 178 -1.19 4.65 -10.43
CA TYR A 178 -0.31 5.66 -9.83
C TYR A 178 -1.11 6.93 -9.56
N SER A 179 -0.56 7.79 -8.71
CA SER A 179 -1.15 9.10 -8.43
C SER A 179 -0.35 10.21 -9.08
N VAL A 180 -1.02 11.34 -9.28
CA VAL A 180 -0.42 12.57 -9.78
C VAL A 180 -0.65 13.70 -8.78
N ALA A 181 0.28 14.64 -8.68
CA ALA A 181 0.08 15.89 -7.98
C ALA A 181 0.12 17.06 -8.95
N ILE A 182 -0.72 18.05 -8.69
CA ILE A 182 -0.76 19.28 -9.46
C ILE A 182 -0.46 20.43 -8.49
N LEU A 183 0.62 21.14 -8.75
CA LEU A 183 1.08 22.28 -7.95
C LEU A 183 0.67 23.56 -8.64
N ASP A 184 0.30 24.58 -7.86
CA ASP A 184 -0.04 25.91 -8.39
C ASP A 184 1.07 26.95 -8.20
N GLY A 185 2.20 26.55 -7.60
CA GLY A 185 3.35 27.40 -7.30
C GLY A 185 3.19 28.23 -6.02
N ARG A 186 2.19 27.92 -5.16
CA ARG A 186 1.93 28.60 -3.89
C ARG A 186 2.01 27.68 -2.69
N GLU A 187 2.51 26.46 -2.90
CA GLU A 187 2.65 25.45 -1.86
C GLU A 187 3.53 25.99 -0.74
N ASN A 188 3.03 25.89 0.49
CA ASN A 188 3.81 26.16 1.68
C ASN A 188 4.71 24.96 2.01
N GLU A 189 5.58 25.13 3.01
CA GLU A 189 6.52 24.09 3.45
C GLU A 189 5.79 22.79 3.87
N ASP A 190 4.68 22.89 4.61
CA ASP A 190 3.89 21.73 5.04
C ASP A 190 3.33 20.93 3.85
N ALA A 191 2.84 21.62 2.80
CA ALA A 191 2.35 20.99 1.59
C ALA A 191 3.48 20.24 0.84
N LEU A 192 4.68 20.82 0.79
CA LEU A 192 5.83 20.17 0.15
C LEU A 192 6.35 18.97 0.95
N VAL A 193 6.30 19.03 2.28
CA VAL A 193 6.61 17.87 3.15
C VAL A 193 5.59 16.76 2.92
N SER A 194 4.30 17.08 2.83
CA SER A 194 3.26 16.10 2.50
C SER A 194 3.47 15.49 1.10
N LEU A 195 3.87 16.30 0.12
CA LEU A 195 4.23 15.80 -1.21
C LEU A 195 5.43 14.84 -1.15
N ALA A 196 6.45 15.16 -0.35
CA ALA A 196 7.61 14.27 -0.16
C ALA A 196 7.18 12.90 0.43
N GLU A 197 6.27 12.90 1.40
CA GLU A 197 5.68 11.67 1.95
C GLU A 197 4.91 10.91 0.86
N ASP A 198 4.02 11.57 0.12
CA ASP A 198 3.22 10.96 -0.94
C ASP A 198 4.07 10.35 -2.06
N VAL A 199 5.24 10.90 -2.36
CA VAL A 199 6.17 10.38 -3.38
C VAL A 199 7.06 9.27 -2.84
N LEU A 200 7.65 9.44 -1.65
CA LEU A 200 8.80 8.66 -1.20
C LEU A 200 8.47 7.58 -0.16
N LEU A 201 7.33 7.70 0.53
CA LEU A 201 6.93 6.68 1.50
C LEU A 201 6.77 5.33 0.80
N HIS A 202 7.17 4.27 1.47
CA HIS A 202 7.19 2.91 0.92
C HIS A 202 7.95 2.80 -0.42
N GLU A 203 9.01 3.58 -0.57
CA GLU A 203 9.88 3.59 -1.75
C GLU A 203 9.15 3.94 -3.06
N GLY A 204 8.00 4.62 -2.97
CA GLY A 204 7.18 4.96 -4.12
C GLY A 204 6.46 3.76 -4.76
N GLN A 205 6.33 2.63 -4.05
CA GLN A 205 5.75 1.40 -4.59
C GLN A 205 4.23 1.26 -4.40
N GLY A 206 3.62 2.13 -3.62
CA GLY A 206 2.17 2.11 -3.43
C GLY A 206 1.42 2.67 -4.65
N CYS A 207 0.24 2.12 -4.94
CA CYS A 207 -0.62 2.63 -6.02
C CYS A 207 -1.13 4.06 -5.79
N ARG A 208 -0.97 4.59 -4.59
CA ARG A 208 -1.30 5.98 -4.22
C ARG A 208 -0.07 6.88 -4.15
N ASN A 209 1.15 6.33 -4.33
CA ASN A 209 2.32 7.18 -4.41
C ASN A 209 2.26 8.07 -5.66
N VAL A 210 2.65 9.33 -5.48
CA VAL A 210 2.72 10.28 -6.57
C VAL A 210 3.93 9.97 -7.45
N SER A 211 3.67 9.67 -8.72
CA SER A 211 4.70 9.34 -9.72
C SER A 211 4.94 10.49 -10.71
N LEU A 212 3.95 11.36 -10.88
CA LEU A 212 4.02 12.53 -11.75
C LEU A 212 3.63 13.78 -10.97
N VAL A 213 4.42 14.84 -11.12
CA VAL A 213 4.07 16.18 -10.65
C VAL A 213 3.92 17.09 -11.85
N PHE A 214 2.78 17.78 -11.91
CA PHE A 214 2.55 18.89 -12.84
C PHE A 214 2.74 20.21 -12.09
N ALA A 215 3.62 21.09 -12.59
CA ALA A 215 3.95 22.34 -11.93
C ALA A 215 4.07 23.49 -12.93
N PRO A 216 3.82 24.76 -12.52
CA PRO A 216 4.05 25.92 -13.38
C PRO A 216 5.50 25.98 -13.87
N VAL A 217 5.70 26.40 -15.12
CA VAL A 217 7.04 26.50 -15.74
C VAL A 217 7.99 27.39 -14.93
N GLU A 218 7.46 28.40 -14.25
CA GLU A 218 8.25 29.36 -13.45
C GLU A 218 8.54 28.86 -12.02
N MET A 219 7.91 27.75 -11.60
CA MET A 219 8.12 27.23 -10.25
C MET A 219 9.54 26.67 -10.09
N SER A 220 10.27 27.15 -9.06
CA SER A 220 11.54 26.53 -8.67
C SER A 220 11.31 25.14 -8.07
N ILE A 221 12.15 24.19 -8.45
CA ILE A 221 12.15 22.84 -7.88
C ILE A 221 12.88 22.78 -6.53
N ASP A 222 13.71 23.80 -6.19
CA ASP A 222 14.58 23.74 -5.02
C ASP A 222 13.84 23.47 -3.70
N PRO A 223 12.67 24.12 -3.40
CA PRO A 223 11.93 23.82 -2.18
C PRO A 223 11.42 22.37 -2.11
N VAL A 224 11.12 21.75 -3.26
CA VAL A 224 10.71 20.34 -3.34
C VAL A 224 11.90 19.43 -3.03
N LEU A 225 13.10 19.76 -3.56
CA LEU A 225 14.33 19.02 -3.26
C LEU A 225 14.67 19.06 -1.76
N ASP A 226 14.51 20.23 -1.12
CA ASP A 226 14.73 20.41 0.31
C ASP A 226 13.74 19.57 1.14
N ALA A 227 12.46 19.56 0.77
CA ALA A 227 11.44 18.74 1.42
C ALA A 227 11.74 17.23 1.27
N PHE A 228 12.17 16.79 0.09
CA PHE A 228 12.55 15.39 -0.17
C PHE A 228 13.78 14.98 0.63
N ALA A 229 14.79 15.85 0.72
CA ALA A 229 15.98 15.61 1.54
C ALA A 229 15.60 15.51 3.02
N THR A 230 14.71 16.39 3.50
CA THR A 230 14.20 16.37 4.88
C THR A 230 13.46 15.07 5.17
N PHE A 231 12.57 14.63 4.29
CA PHE A 231 11.84 13.37 4.44
C PHE A 231 12.82 12.17 4.48
N ARG A 232 13.79 12.12 3.58
CA ARG A 232 14.79 11.04 3.54
C ARG A 232 15.73 11.06 4.75
N GLY A 233 15.91 12.18 5.40
CA GLY A 233 16.59 12.25 6.70
C GLY A 233 15.87 11.49 7.82
N MET A 234 14.54 11.35 7.73
CA MET A 234 13.71 10.58 8.66
C MET A 234 13.45 9.14 8.19
N PHE A 235 13.21 8.97 6.89
CA PHE A 235 12.90 7.71 6.22
C PHE A 235 13.96 7.41 5.17
N SER A 236 15.11 6.89 5.59
CA SER A 236 16.19 6.51 4.67
C SER A 236 15.70 5.48 3.65
N ALA A 237 16.11 5.65 2.40
CA ALA A 237 15.72 4.75 1.32
C ALA A 237 16.31 3.35 1.51
N HIS A 238 15.57 2.35 1.04
CA HIS A 238 16.05 0.98 0.97
C HIS A 238 17.25 0.87 -0.02
N PRO A 239 18.26 0.03 0.26
CA PRO A 239 19.44 -0.12 -0.63
C PRO A 239 19.11 -0.46 -2.08
N ASN A 240 18.04 -1.23 -2.33
CA ASN A 240 17.59 -1.52 -3.70
C ASN A 240 17.07 -0.28 -4.41
N THR A 241 16.39 0.62 -3.71
CA THR A 241 15.96 1.92 -4.26
C THR A 241 17.15 2.74 -4.69
N THR A 242 18.12 2.94 -3.80
CA THR A 242 19.33 3.72 -4.15
C THR A 242 20.11 3.12 -5.30
N GLY A 243 20.22 1.79 -5.37
CA GLY A 243 20.85 1.08 -6.49
C GLY A 243 20.13 1.29 -7.82
N THR A 244 18.81 1.19 -7.81
CA THR A 244 17.97 1.40 -9.00
C THR A 244 18.02 2.87 -9.46
N LEU A 245 17.89 3.82 -8.55
CA LEU A 245 17.95 5.25 -8.89
C LEU A 245 19.31 5.68 -9.42
N LYS A 246 20.39 5.09 -8.91
CA LYS A 246 21.74 5.31 -9.47
C LYS A 246 21.85 4.88 -10.93
N MET A 247 21.28 3.74 -11.30
CA MET A 247 21.25 3.31 -12.69
C MET A 247 20.38 4.23 -13.56
N GLN A 248 19.21 4.65 -13.05
CA GLN A 248 18.33 5.60 -13.74
C GLN A 248 19.02 6.95 -13.95
N GLN A 249 19.68 7.48 -12.96
CA GLN A 249 20.43 8.73 -13.04
C GLN A 249 21.54 8.65 -14.12
N ALA A 250 22.28 7.54 -14.18
CA ALA A 250 23.29 7.33 -15.20
C ALA A 250 22.69 7.30 -16.62
N PHE A 251 21.51 6.69 -16.77
CA PHE A 251 20.77 6.68 -18.03
C PHE A 251 20.31 8.10 -18.43
N LEU A 252 19.68 8.85 -17.51
CA LEU A 252 19.25 10.23 -17.76
C LEU A 252 20.42 11.13 -18.17
N LYS A 253 21.57 10.94 -17.53
CA LYS A 253 22.80 11.67 -17.88
C LYS A 253 23.27 11.32 -19.30
N ALA A 254 23.20 10.07 -19.70
CA ALA A 254 23.61 9.62 -21.04
C ALA A 254 22.71 10.16 -22.15
N ILE A 255 21.40 10.38 -21.88
CA ILE A 255 20.45 10.96 -22.82
C ILE A 255 20.23 12.47 -22.63
N GLU A 256 21.07 13.10 -21.80
CA GLU A 256 21.07 14.55 -21.53
C GLU A 256 19.72 15.09 -21.00
N THR A 257 18.93 14.25 -20.31
CA THR A 257 17.66 14.68 -19.69
C THR A 257 17.94 15.49 -18.42
N PRO A 258 17.34 16.67 -18.24
CA PRO A 258 17.48 17.46 -17.01
C PRO A 258 16.94 16.69 -15.79
N HIS A 259 17.77 16.56 -14.75
CA HIS A 259 17.40 15.84 -13.53
C HIS A 259 18.16 16.35 -12.31
N ALA A 260 17.56 16.11 -11.13
CA ALA A 260 18.15 16.37 -9.81
C ALA A 260 18.04 15.09 -8.97
N PHE A 261 18.99 14.87 -8.08
CA PHE A 261 19.04 13.68 -7.23
C PHE A 261 19.79 13.98 -5.92
N ALA A 262 19.51 13.20 -4.87
CA ALA A 262 20.34 13.24 -3.66
C ALA A 262 21.71 12.61 -3.92
N ASP A 263 22.76 13.09 -3.27
CA ASP A 263 24.14 12.60 -3.44
C ASP A 263 24.28 11.09 -3.23
N ASP A 264 23.49 10.51 -2.34
CA ASP A 264 23.40 9.08 -2.04
C ASP A 264 22.30 8.35 -2.83
N HIS A 265 21.67 9.01 -3.80
CA HIS A 265 20.59 8.47 -4.66
C HIS A 265 19.34 8.02 -3.90
N GLN A 266 19.00 8.65 -2.80
CA GLN A 266 17.78 8.32 -2.06
C GLN A 266 16.50 8.81 -2.74
N PHE A 267 16.58 9.76 -3.66
CA PHE A 267 15.52 10.16 -4.57
C PHE A 267 16.08 10.66 -5.90
N LEU A 268 15.24 10.68 -6.91
CA LEU A 268 15.56 11.18 -8.24
C LEU A 268 14.34 11.91 -8.80
N ILE A 269 14.56 13.09 -9.38
CA ILE A 269 13.53 13.87 -10.07
C ILE A 269 14.05 14.19 -11.47
N SER A 270 13.28 13.90 -12.52
CA SER A 270 13.64 14.29 -13.88
C SER A 270 12.56 15.12 -14.56
N ARG A 271 12.93 16.06 -15.40
CA ARG A 271 12.01 16.83 -16.23
C ARG A 271 11.75 16.12 -17.56
N GLY A 272 10.52 16.17 -18.03
CA GLY A 272 10.17 15.60 -19.33
C GLY A 272 8.67 15.48 -19.53
N GLU A 273 8.27 14.69 -20.51
CA GLU A 273 6.88 14.38 -20.79
C GLU A 273 6.24 13.54 -19.66
N ALA A 274 4.91 13.51 -19.62
CA ALA A 274 4.14 12.80 -18.59
C ALA A 274 4.22 11.28 -18.74
N GLU A 275 5.37 10.74 -18.37
CA GLU A 275 5.66 9.31 -18.40
C GLU A 275 6.08 8.83 -17.01
N VAL A 276 5.38 7.83 -16.47
CA VAL A 276 5.69 7.25 -15.17
C VAL A 276 7.04 6.56 -15.21
N GLN A 277 7.85 6.84 -14.21
CA GLN A 277 9.18 6.28 -14.04
C GLN A 277 9.17 5.14 -13.02
N LEU A 278 10.34 4.56 -12.74
CA LEU A 278 10.48 3.55 -11.69
C LEU A 278 10.18 4.13 -10.29
N PRO A 279 9.74 3.32 -9.33
CA PRO A 279 9.50 3.75 -7.96
C PRO A 279 10.68 4.52 -7.36
N GLY A 280 10.38 5.60 -6.62
CA GLY A 280 11.39 6.52 -6.09
C GLY A 280 11.95 7.55 -7.08
N HIS A 281 11.58 7.47 -8.36
CA HIS A 281 11.92 8.42 -9.41
C HIS A 281 10.68 9.22 -9.81
N LEU A 282 10.61 10.49 -9.38
CA LEU A 282 9.51 11.40 -9.71
C LEU A 282 9.73 12.04 -11.08
N ARG A 283 8.69 12.06 -11.91
CA ARG A 283 8.65 12.84 -13.14
C ARG A 283 8.03 14.22 -12.89
N TRP A 284 8.76 15.27 -13.22
CA TRP A 284 8.34 16.66 -13.16
C TRP A 284 7.96 17.16 -14.54
N VAL A 285 6.68 17.45 -14.72
CA VAL A 285 6.09 17.97 -15.96
C VAL A 285 5.75 19.44 -15.76
N THR A 286 6.16 20.31 -16.67
CA THR A 286 5.83 21.73 -16.57
C THR A 286 4.65 22.08 -17.44
N TYR A 287 3.81 23.03 -16.98
CA TYR A 287 2.71 23.61 -17.74
C TYR A 287 2.78 25.17 -17.71
N GLU A 288 2.27 25.80 -18.77
CA GLU A 288 2.22 27.27 -18.88
C GLU A 288 0.92 27.86 -18.33
N ASN A 289 -0.22 27.21 -18.58
CA ASN A 289 -1.55 27.61 -18.12
C ASN A 289 -2.34 26.37 -17.68
N PHE A 290 -3.24 26.58 -16.73
CA PHE A 290 -4.13 25.56 -16.16
C PHE A 290 -5.50 25.55 -16.87
N ASP A 291 -5.56 25.78 -18.17
CA ASP A 291 -6.83 25.79 -18.94
C ASP A 291 -7.13 24.43 -19.60
#